data_675860b9436d916672802c3dd33ea674
#
_entry.id   675860b9436d916672802c3dd33ea674
#
_cell.length_a   1.000
_cell.length_b   1.000
_cell.length_c   1.000
_cell.angle_alpha   90.00
_cell.angle_beta   90.00
_cell.angle_gamma   90.00
#
_symmetry.space_group_name_H-M   'P 1'
#
loop_
_entity.id
_entity.type
_entity.pdbx_description
1 polymer ?
#
loop_
_entity_poly.entity_id
_entity_poly.type
_entity_poly.pdbx_seq_one_letter_code
_entity_poly.pdbx_strand_id
1 'polypeptide(L)'
;MDPPIDPPVDPPVTPPVDPPIDVPGGTTDPPRTYRPEFGSYLANNAVVNTLFYHNLYDRLGDPQYTDTFSENNNVTSIWVRNVDRYNKFKEESKQLNTHGKSSTVQIGGDVAQWSTNDMNRYHLGIMGGYGFNHNSTSSKITDYKSKGESTGYNIGVYGTWFSNFEDRSGFYVDSWLMYSQFD
;
A
#
# COMPACT_ATOMS: atom_id res chain seq x y z
N MET A 1 -30.16 14.34 72.01
CA MET A 1 -29.51 14.92 70.81
C MET A 1 -29.72 13.95 69.70
N ASP A 2 -30.72 14.20 68.86
CA ASP A 2 -30.99 13.37 67.70
C ASP A 2 -29.97 13.69 66.59
N PRO A 3 -29.52 12.68 65.81
CA PRO A 3 -28.63 12.92 64.72
C PRO A 3 -29.33 13.65 63.56
N PRO A 4 -28.58 14.44 62.78
CA PRO A 4 -29.19 15.21 61.67
C PRO A 4 -29.70 14.25 60.60
N ILE A 5 -30.93 14.48 60.12
CA ILE A 5 -31.55 13.76 59.01
C ILE A 5 -30.98 14.32 57.72
N ASP A 6 -30.32 13.47 56.91
CA ASP A 6 -29.87 13.83 55.56
C ASP A 6 -31.08 14.17 54.67
N PRO A 7 -30.99 15.21 53.82
CA PRO A 7 -32.04 15.52 52.87
C PRO A 7 -32.22 14.44 51.83
N PRO A 8 -33.44 14.21 51.34
CA PRO A 8 -33.72 13.17 50.36
C PRO A 8 -32.93 13.42 49.06
N VAL A 9 -32.24 12.41 48.60
CA VAL A 9 -31.54 12.40 47.31
C VAL A 9 -32.60 12.31 46.22
N ASP A 10 -32.65 13.32 45.33
CA ASP A 10 -33.52 13.26 44.17
C ASP A 10 -33.17 12.08 43.27
N PRO A 11 -34.16 11.34 42.73
CA PRO A 11 -33.90 10.25 41.81
C PRO A 11 -33.24 10.78 40.53
N PRO A 12 -32.34 10.02 39.89
CA PRO A 12 -31.67 10.45 38.69
C PRO A 12 -32.68 10.77 37.60
N VAL A 13 -32.64 12.01 37.10
CA VAL A 13 -33.45 12.46 35.97
C VAL A 13 -32.95 11.75 34.72
N THR A 14 -33.71 10.74 34.25
CA THR A 14 -33.49 10.17 32.92
C THR A 14 -33.83 11.23 31.89
N PRO A 15 -32.92 11.52 30.93
CA PRO A 15 -33.23 12.45 29.85
C PRO A 15 -34.47 11.93 29.08
N PRO A 16 -35.36 12.80 28.61
CA PRO A 16 -36.52 12.40 27.82
C PRO A 16 -36.03 11.62 26.58
N VAL A 17 -36.52 10.38 26.46
CA VAL A 17 -36.36 9.59 25.25
C VAL A 17 -37.35 10.17 24.24
N ASP A 18 -36.84 10.77 23.18
CA ASP A 18 -37.65 11.21 22.07
C ASP A 18 -38.51 10.01 21.55
N PRO A 19 -39.78 10.19 21.31
CA PRO A 19 -40.61 9.15 20.73
C PRO A 19 -40.06 8.73 19.36
N PRO A 20 -40.11 7.44 19.00
CA PRO A 20 -39.68 7.00 17.70
C PRO A 20 -40.51 7.72 16.63
N ILE A 21 -39.81 8.47 15.76
CA ILE A 21 -40.42 9.10 14.60
C ILE A 21 -40.74 7.98 13.61
N ASP A 22 -42.02 7.60 13.57
CA ASP A 22 -42.50 6.67 12.56
C ASP A 22 -42.56 7.41 11.21
N VAL A 23 -41.51 7.22 10.41
CA VAL A 23 -41.44 7.78 9.05
C VAL A 23 -42.03 6.75 8.09
N PRO A 24 -43.22 6.98 7.52
CA PRO A 24 -43.77 6.08 6.53
C PRO A 24 -42.93 6.08 5.25
N GLY A 25 -42.28 4.98 4.97
CA GLY A 25 -41.88 4.56 3.65
C GLY A 25 -40.95 5.50 2.88
N GLY A 26 -39.67 5.40 3.14
CA GLY A 26 -38.64 6.00 2.33
C GLY A 26 -37.38 6.23 3.14
N THR A 27 -36.44 5.31 3.15
CA THR A 27 -35.09 5.51 3.68
C THR A 27 -34.33 6.45 2.77
N THR A 28 -34.68 7.72 2.79
CA THR A 28 -33.78 8.77 2.34
C THR A 28 -33.00 9.26 3.54
N ASP A 29 -32.01 8.49 3.94
CA ASP A 29 -30.92 9.07 4.72
C ASP A 29 -30.51 10.37 4.03
N PRO A 30 -30.40 11.50 4.73
CA PRO A 30 -29.94 12.72 4.11
C PRO A 30 -28.59 12.42 3.43
N PRO A 31 -28.36 12.92 2.21
CA PRO A 31 -27.18 12.58 1.47
C PRO A 31 -25.95 12.92 2.32
N ARG A 32 -25.23 11.89 2.75
CA ARG A 32 -24.01 12.07 3.55
C ARG A 32 -23.00 12.85 2.73
N THR A 33 -22.61 13.99 3.21
CA THR A 33 -21.56 14.79 2.59
C THR A 33 -20.21 14.33 3.10
N TYR A 34 -19.38 13.81 2.21
CA TYR A 34 -18.04 13.37 2.55
C TYR A 34 -17.04 14.52 2.49
N ARG A 35 -16.17 14.60 3.50
CA ARG A 35 -15.06 15.55 3.49
C ARG A 35 -13.97 15.08 2.52
N PRO A 36 -13.35 15.98 1.75
CA PRO A 36 -12.31 15.61 0.78
C PRO A 36 -11.07 14.99 1.42
N GLU A 37 -10.78 15.28 2.69
CA GLU A 37 -9.67 14.67 3.45
C GLU A 37 -9.79 13.15 3.49
N PHE A 38 -11.02 12.62 3.58
CA PHE A 38 -11.25 11.18 3.55
C PHE A 38 -10.72 10.52 2.27
N GLY A 39 -10.94 11.16 1.12
CA GLY A 39 -10.41 10.70 -0.15
C GLY A 39 -8.88 10.73 -0.20
N SER A 40 -8.26 11.76 0.37
CA SER A 40 -6.80 11.86 0.47
C SER A 40 -6.20 10.79 1.38
N TYR A 41 -6.81 10.49 2.52
CA TYR A 41 -6.38 9.42 3.41
C TYR A 41 -6.51 8.03 2.77
N LEU A 42 -7.60 7.75 2.09
CA LEU A 42 -7.77 6.49 1.36
C LEU A 42 -6.73 6.34 0.25
N ALA A 43 -6.44 7.43 -0.47
CA ALA A 43 -5.41 7.42 -1.52
C ALA A 43 -4.02 7.14 -0.94
N ASN A 44 -3.65 7.79 0.17
CA ASN A 44 -2.38 7.51 0.84
C ASN A 44 -2.29 6.05 1.30
N ASN A 45 -3.32 5.53 1.96
CA ASN A 45 -3.34 4.15 2.42
C ASN A 45 -3.23 3.14 1.27
N ALA A 46 -3.91 3.38 0.16
CA ALA A 46 -3.82 2.52 -1.03
C ALA A 46 -2.41 2.53 -1.64
N VAL A 47 -1.78 3.69 -1.68
CA VAL A 47 -0.41 3.84 -2.22
C VAL A 47 0.62 3.19 -1.30
N VAL A 48 0.55 3.39 0.01
CA VAL A 48 1.46 2.78 1.00
C VAL A 48 1.53 1.27 0.81
N ASN A 49 0.39 0.61 0.57
CA ASN A 49 0.34 -0.85 0.37
C ASN A 49 0.88 -1.32 -0.98
N THR A 50 1.02 -0.44 -1.96
CA THR A 50 1.39 -0.83 -3.33
C THR A 50 2.67 -0.17 -3.85
N LEU A 51 3.20 0.84 -3.13
CA LEU A 51 4.28 1.69 -3.61
C LEU A 51 5.54 0.88 -3.96
N PHE A 52 5.91 -0.06 -3.10
CA PHE A 52 7.11 -0.88 -3.23
C PHE A 52 6.84 -2.32 -3.73
N TYR A 53 5.59 -2.63 -4.08
CA TYR A 53 5.28 -3.95 -4.61
C TYR A 53 6.00 -4.18 -5.94
N HIS A 54 6.65 -5.33 -6.05
CA HIS A 54 7.39 -5.77 -7.23
C HIS A 54 7.24 -7.28 -7.41
N ASN A 55 7.52 -7.75 -8.61
CA ASN A 55 7.54 -9.16 -8.96
C ASN A 55 8.95 -9.59 -9.39
N LEU A 56 9.10 -10.89 -9.68
CA LEU A 56 10.37 -11.46 -10.12
C LEU A 56 10.92 -10.77 -11.39
N TYR A 57 10.06 -10.50 -12.36
CA TYR A 57 10.46 -9.89 -13.63
C TYR A 57 10.95 -8.45 -13.46
N ASP A 58 10.45 -7.73 -12.47
CA ASP A 58 10.93 -6.38 -12.15
C ASP A 58 12.40 -6.36 -11.68
N ARG A 59 12.91 -7.49 -11.18
CA ARG A 59 14.27 -7.65 -10.66
C ARG A 59 15.20 -8.30 -11.66
N LEU A 60 14.75 -9.35 -12.34
CA LEU A 60 15.57 -10.09 -13.29
C LEU A 60 15.67 -9.44 -14.68
N GLY A 61 14.79 -8.46 -14.96
CA GLY A 61 14.66 -7.90 -16.31
C GLY A 61 14.08 -8.90 -17.30
N ASP A 62 14.06 -8.52 -18.58
CA ASP A 62 13.68 -9.46 -19.62
C ASP A 62 14.78 -10.52 -19.75
N PRO A 63 14.44 -11.80 -19.61
CA PRO A 63 15.39 -12.89 -19.69
C PRO A 63 16.24 -12.93 -20.98
N GLN A 64 15.80 -12.29 -22.02
CA GLN A 64 16.53 -12.27 -23.30
C GLN A 64 17.78 -11.38 -23.28
N TYR A 65 17.92 -10.47 -22.32
CA TYR A 65 19.03 -9.51 -22.29
C TYR A 65 20.12 -9.79 -21.24
N THR A 66 19.88 -10.70 -20.29
CA THR A 66 20.81 -10.94 -19.19
C THR A 66 21.85 -12.04 -19.42
N ASP A 67 21.68 -12.89 -20.42
CA ASP A 67 22.56 -14.05 -20.62
C ASP A 67 23.82 -13.81 -21.47
N THR A 68 23.95 -12.68 -22.12
CA THR A 68 25.07 -12.44 -23.05
C THR A 68 26.39 -12.09 -22.38
N PHE A 69 26.40 -11.85 -21.06
CA PHE A 69 27.58 -11.38 -20.33
C PHE A 69 28.11 -12.32 -19.24
N SER A 70 27.52 -13.48 -19.03
CA SER A 70 27.83 -14.33 -17.88
C SER A 70 28.49 -15.65 -18.25
N GLU A 71 29.72 -15.60 -18.80
CA GLU A 71 30.62 -16.76 -18.79
C GLU A 71 31.32 -16.98 -17.45
N ASN A 72 31.12 -16.13 -16.46
CA ASN A 72 31.76 -16.22 -15.14
C ASN A 72 30.78 -16.49 -14.04
N ASN A 73 30.96 -17.56 -13.30
CA ASN A 73 30.11 -18.12 -12.25
C ASN A 73 29.85 -17.22 -11.02
N ASN A 74 30.28 -15.96 -11.03
CA ASN A 74 30.22 -15.02 -9.91
C ASN A 74 29.71 -13.63 -10.31
N VAL A 75 28.70 -13.54 -11.16
CA VAL A 75 28.18 -12.24 -11.56
C VAL A 75 27.15 -11.76 -10.53
N THR A 76 27.53 -10.74 -9.78
CA THR A 76 26.61 -9.96 -8.96
C THR A 76 25.69 -9.18 -9.90
N SER A 77 24.43 -9.57 -9.99
CA SER A 77 23.47 -8.83 -10.78
C SER A 77 22.93 -7.64 -9.98
N ILE A 78 23.12 -6.44 -10.50
CA ILE A 78 22.52 -5.22 -9.94
C ILE A 78 21.36 -4.83 -10.83
N TRP A 79 20.23 -4.50 -10.22
CA TRP A 79 19.05 -4.02 -10.92
C TRP A 79 18.58 -2.68 -10.34
N VAL A 80 18.03 -1.85 -11.20
CA VAL A 80 17.36 -0.59 -10.83
C VAL A 80 16.00 -0.57 -11.48
N ARG A 81 15.00 -0.19 -10.69
CA ARG A 81 13.62 -0.05 -11.12
C ARG A 81 13.13 1.36 -10.81
N ASN A 82 12.52 1.99 -11.81
CA ASN A 82 11.80 3.25 -11.63
C ASN A 82 10.36 3.06 -12.10
N VAL A 83 9.38 3.43 -11.27
CA VAL A 83 7.96 3.32 -11.59
C VAL A 83 7.23 4.59 -11.23
N ASP A 84 6.62 5.18 -12.24
CA ASP A 84 5.67 6.27 -12.09
C ASP A 84 4.25 5.75 -12.28
N ARG A 85 3.36 6.08 -11.35
CA ARG A 85 1.94 5.70 -11.43
C ARG A 85 1.07 6.94 -11.32
N TYR A 86 0.06 6.96 -12.15
CA TYR A 86 -1.02 7.94 -12.05
C TYR A 86 -2.32 7.23 -11.71
N ASN A 87 -2.91 7.58 -10.59
CA ASN A 87 -4.14 7.00 -10.09
C ASN A 87 -5.26 8.03 -10.10
N LYS A 88 -6.43 7.57 -10.51
CA LYS A 88 -7.65 8.37 -10.49
C LYS A 88 -8.78 7.52 -9.97
N PHE A 89 -9.36 7.94 -8.86
CA PHE A 89 -10.56 7.27 -8.35
C PHE A 89 -11.69 8.24 -8.15
N LYS A 90 -12.87 7.70 -8.34
CA LYS A 90 -14.11 8.34 -7.99
C LYS A 90 -14.80 7.44 -6.99
N GLU A 91 -15.24 8.02 -5.91
CA GLU A 91 -16.07 7.31 -4.94
C GLU A 91 -17.42 6.96 -5.58
N GLU A 92 -18.08 5.91 -5.10
CA GLU A 92 -19.35 5.39 -5.63
C GLU A 92 -20.46 6.47 -5.65
N SER A 93 -20.53 7.31 -4.63
CA SER A 93 -21.46 8.46 -4.57
C SER A 93 -21.11 9.58 -5.58
N LYS A 94 -19.94 9.50 -6.24
CA LYS A 94 -19.39 10.51 -7.19
C LYS A 94 -19.21 11.91 -6.58
N GLN A 95 -19.25 12.03 -5.27
CA GLN A 95 -19.03 13.30 -4.56
C GLN A 95 -17.56 13.69 -4.54
N LEU A 96 -16.67 12.70 -4.38
CA LEU A 96 -15.23 12.91 -4.31
C LEU A 96 -14.55 12.46 -5.60
N ASN A 97 -13.60 13.25 -6.04
CA ASN A 97 -12.73 12.94 -7.18
C ASN A 97 -11.28 13.09 -6.73
N THR A 98 -10.57 11.98 -6.67
CA THR A 98 -9.19 11.91 -6.20
C THR A 98 -8.25 11.61 -7.34
N HIS A 99 -7.21 12.38 -7.47
CA HIS A 99 -6.11 12.20 -8.40
C HIS A 99 -4.82 12.03 -7.60
N GLY A 100 -4.04 11.00 -7.91
CA GLY A 100 -2.77 10.75 -7.27
C GLY A 100 -1.66 10.49 -8.29
N LYS A 101 -0.47 10.95 -7.98
CA LYS A 101 0.76 10.63 -8.70
C LYS A 101 1.76 10.09 -7.70
N SER A 102 2.28 8.90 -7.96
CA SER A 102 3.35 8.31 -7.16
C SER A 102 4.55 7.96 -8.04
N SER A 103 5.73 8.09 -7.48
CA SER A 103 6.98 7.70 -8.10
C SER A 103 7.80 6.89 -7.10
N THR A 104 8.44 5.83 -7.59
CA THR A 104 9.23 4.91 -6.79
C THR A 104 10.49 4.55 -7.52
N VAL A 105 11.62 4.64 -6.84
CA VAL A 105 12.90 4.11 -7.28
C VAL A 105 13.33 3.00 -6.34
N GLN A 106 13.65 1.85 -6.88
CA GLN A 106 14.20 0.71 -6.15
C GLN A 106 15.48 0.24 -6.80
N ILE A 107 16.42 -0.17 -5.96
CA ILE A 107 17.69 -0.75 -6.36
C ILE A 107 17.92 -2.02 -5.56
N GLY A 108 18.52 -3.01 -6.17
CA GLY A 108 18.91 -4.22 -5.49
C GLY A 108 19.93 -5.02 -6.30
N GLY A 109 20.33 -6.14 -5.72
CA GLY A 109 21.26 -7.02 -6.39
C GLY A 109 21.45 -8.32 -5.62
N ASP A 110 21.94 -9.33 -6.36
CA ASP A 110 22.27 -10.62 -5.76
C ASP A 110 23.57 -10.51 -4.98
N VAL A 111 23.53 -10.96 -3.75
CA VAL A 111 24.72 -11.07 -2.87
C VAL A 111 25.31 -12.47 -2.89
N ALA A 112 24.52 -13.48 -3.27
CA ALA A 112 24.96 -14.84 -3.42
C ALA A 112 24.15 -15.57 -4.51
N GLN A 113 24.85 -16.40 -5.27
CA GLN A 113 24.28 -17.33 -6.23
C GLN A 113 24.99 -18.66 -6.10
N TRP A 114 24.24 -19.77 -6.15
CA TRP A 114 24.79 -21.12 -6.13
C TRP A 114 23.90 -22.11 -6.84
N SER A 115 24.46 -23.23 -7.21
CA SER A 115 23.78 -24.38 -7.79
C SER A 115 24.13 -25.65 -7.01
N THR A 116 23.22 -26.60 -6.94
CA THR A 116 23.48 -27.90 -6.31
C THR A 116 23.62 -29.06 -7.32
N ASN A 117 23.19 -28.87 -8.56
CA ASN A 117 23.17 -29.94 -9.59
C ASN A 117 23.29 -29.41 -11.02
N ASP A 118 24.06 -28.37 -11.27
CA ASP A 118 24.30 -27.72 -12.56
C ASP A 118 23.04 -27.26 -13.34
N MET A 119 21.87 -27.84 -13.04
CA MET A 119 20.60 -27.44 -13.67
C MET A 119 19.83 -26.41 -12.85
N ASN A 120 19.86 -26.49 -11.53
CA ASN A 120 19.15 -25.55 -10.67
C ASN A 120 20.03 -24.33 -10.32
N ARG A 121 19.38 -23.24 -9.95
CA ARG A 121 20.08 -22.05 -9.46
C ARG A 121 19.31 -21.36 -8.34
N TYR A 122 20.04 -20.97 -7.34
CA TYR A 122 19.59 -20.16 -6.21
C TYR A 122 20.18 -18.76 -6.30
N HIS A 123 19.35 -17.78 -6.05
CA HIS A 123 19.72 -16.38 -5.93
C HIS A 123 19.31 -15.88 -4.56
N LEU A 124 20.17 -15.20 -3.87
CA LEU A 124 19.89 -14.48 -2.64
C LEU A 124 20.35 -13.04 -2.82
N GLY A 125 19.48 -12.09 -2.54
CA GLY A 125 19.80 -10.69 -2.76
C GLY A 125 19.20 -9.76 -1.73
N ILE A 126 19.66 -8.52 -1.80
CA ILE A 126 19.16 -7.40 -1.00
C ILE A 126 18.59 -6.32 -1.91
N MET A 127 17.70 -5.54 -1.36
CA MET A 127 17.06 -4.44 -2.08
C MET A 127 16.70 -3.29 -1.15
N GLY A 128 16.58 -2.12 -1.73
CA GLY A 128 16.09 -0.94 -1.04
C GLY A 128 15.45 0.03 -2.02
N GLY A 129 14.67 0.96 -1.52
CA GLY A 129 14.01 1.93 -2.38
C GLY A 129 13.47 3.12 -1.64
N TYR A 130 13.13 4.13 -2.42
CA TYR A 130 12.50 5.35 -1.98
C TYR A 130 11.32 5.67 -2.90
N GLY A 131 10.25 6.18 -2.33
CA GLY A 131 9.10 6.58 -3.11
C GLY A 131 8.33 7.72 -2.46
N PHE A 132 7.58 8.42 -3.29
CA PHE A 132 6.70 9.49 -2.84
C PHE A 132 5.36 9.42 -3.56
N ASN A 133 4.35 9.96 -2.91
CA ASN A 133 3.01 10.10 -3.44
C ASN A 133 2.48 11.49 -3.16
N HIS A 134 1.86 12.08 -4.17
CA HIS A 134 1.07 13.30 -4.05
C HIS A 134 -0.34 13.00 -4.53
N ASN A 135 -1.33 13.35 -3.74
CA ASN A 135 -2.72 13.25 -4.17
C ASN A 135 -3.49 14.53 -3.89
N SER A 136 -4.56 14.70 -4.64
CA SER A 136 -5.51 15.80 -4.48
C SER A 136 -6.92 15.27 -4.63
N THR A 137 -7.74 15.54 -3.64
CA THR A 137 -9.17 15.19 -3.63
C THR A 137 -10.00 16.46 -3.67
N SER A 138 -10.96 16.51 -4.56
CA SER A 138 -11.94 17.59 -4.67
C SER A 138 -13.35 17.07 -4.41
N SER A 139 -14.12 17.82 -3.63
CA SER A 139 -15.55 17.59 -3.44
C SER A 139 -16.33 18.38 -4.48
N LYS A 140 -17.31 17.73 -5.12
CA LYS A 140 -18.21 18.38 -6.06
C LYS A 140 -19.36 19.13 -5.39
N ILE A 141 -19.59 18.85 -4.10
CA ILE A 141 -20.72 19.42 -3.36
C ILE A 141 -20.29 20.69 -2.61
N THR A 142 -19.08 20.68 -2.05
CA THR A 142 -18.60 21.73 -1.16
C THR A 142 -17.53 22.63 -1.77
N ASP A 143 -17.05 22.31 -2.98
CA ASP A 143 -15.89 22.92 -3.65
C ASP A 143 -14.57 22.90 -2.83
N TYR A 144 -14.57 22.24 -1.68
CA TYR A 144 -13.36 22.06 -0.89
C TYR A 144 -12.40 21.07 -1.56
N LYS A 145 -11.12 21.32 -1.36
CA LYS A 145 -10.03 20.48 -1.85
C LYS A 145 -9.13 20.08 -0.68
N SER A 146 -8.69 18.84 -0.71
CA SER A 146 -7.66 18.32 0.18
C SER A 146 -6.48 17.85 -0.64
N LYS A 147 -5.27 18.01 -0.10
CA LYS A 147 -4.05 17.47 -0.67
C LYS A 147 -3.44 16.53 0.37
N GLY A 148 -2.95 15.39 -0.10
CA GLY A 148 -2.21 14.44 0.70
C GLY A 148 -0.86 14.18 0.06
N GLU A 149 0.14 14.08 0.91
CA GLU A 149 1.50 13.72 0.52
C GLU A 149 1.93 12.56 1.41
N SER A 150 2.75 11.68 0.88
CA SER A 150 3.35 10.60 1.64
C SER A 150 4.68 10.26 0.99
N THR A 151 5.69 10.10 1.81
CA THR A 151 7.00 9.64 1.40
C THR A 151 7.34 8.36 2.15
N GLY A 152 8.18 7.52 1.57
CA GLY A 152 8.57 6.31 2.22
C GLY A 152 9.87 5.73 1.67
N TYR A 153 10.48 4.90 2.49
CA TYR A 153 11.63 4.10 2.09
C TYR A 153 11.43 2.64 2.49
N ASN A 154 12.12 1.77 1.79
CA ASN A 154 12.10 0.35 2.08
C ASN A 154 13.51 -0.25 2.08
N ILE A 155 13.63 -1.35 2.81
CA ILE A 155 14.77 -2.26 2.74
C ILE A 155 14.24 -3.69 2.80
N GLY A 156 14.87 -4.60 2.06
CA GLY A 156 14.42 -5.97 2.03
C GLY A 156 15.46 -6.96 1.55
N VAL A 157 15.09 -8.21 1.65
CA VAL A 157 15.86 -9.35 1.14
C VAL A 157 14.97 -10.17 0.22
N TYR A 158 15.55 -10.86 -0.73
CA TYR A 158 14.83 -11.79 -1.60
C TYR A 158 15.62 -13.06 -1.85
N GLY A 159 14.90 -14.13 -2.13
CA GLY A 159 15.46 -15.40 -2.54
C GLY A 159 14.66 -15.99 -3.69
N THR A 160 15.36 -16.42 -4.74
CA THR A 160 14.75 -17.03 -5.91
C THR A 160 15.43 -18.36 -6.20
N TRP A 161 14.65 -19.37 -6.50
CA TRP A 161 15.10 -20.69 -6.92
C TRP A 161 14.50 -21.06 -8.27
N PHE A 162 15.32 -21.56 -9.16
CA PHE A 162 14.91 -22.13 -10.45
C PHE A 162 15.25 -23.60 -10.49
N SER A 163 14.31 -24.44 -10.92
CA SER A 163 14.53 -25.89 -11.07
C SER A 163 15.39 -26.25 -12.28
N ASN A 164 15.26 -25.47 -13.35
CA ASN A 164 16.08 -25.56 -14.56
C ASN A 164 16.40 -24.13 -15.02
N PHE A 165 17.66 -23.76 -14.90
CA PHE A 165 18.11 -22.43 -15.26
C PHE A 165 18.55 -22.32 -16.72
N GLU A 166 19.07 -23.41 -17.32
CA GLU A 166 19.56 -23.39 -18.70
C GLU A 166 18.44 -23.15 -19.70
N ASP A 167 17.36 -23.94 -19.61
CA ASP A 167 16.24 -23.83 -20.55
C ASP A 167 15.13 -22.90 -20.05
N ARG A 168 15.26 -22.41 -18.80
CA ARG A 168 14.22 -21.64 -18.11
C ARG A 168 12.83 -22.29 -18.15
N SER A 169 12.81 -23.59 -18.41
CA SER A 169 11.65 -24.42 -18.34
C SER A 169 11.53 -25.02 -16.95
N GLY A 170 10.32 -25.13 -16.43
CA GLY A 170 10.09 -25.76 -15.14
C GLY A 170 9.60 -24.80 -14.06
N PHE A 171 9.73 -25.26 -12.82
CA PHE A 171 9.23 -24.52 -11.67
C PHE A 171 10.26 -23.52 -11.16
N TYR A 172 9.76 -22.38 -10.66
CA TYR A 172 10.55 -21.45 -9.87
C TYR A 172 9.80 -21.09 -8.59
N VAL A 173 10.54 -20.74 -7.56
CA VAL A 173 10.02 -20.21 -6.31
C VAL A 173 10.70 -18.89 -6.06
N ASP A 174 9.92 -17.84 -5.89
CA ASP A 174 10.39 -16.51 -5.57
C ASP A 174 9.75 -16.03 -4.28
N SER A 175 10.57 -15.55 -3.36
CA SER A 175 10.14 -15.07 -2.06
C SER A 175 10.91 -13.81 -1.70
N TRP A 176 10.24 -12.88 -1.07
CA TRP A 176 10.88 -11.66 -0.56
C TRP A 176 10.24 -11.22 0.75
N LEU A 177 11.05 -10.57 1.56
CA LEU A 177 10.63 -9.91 2.79
C LEU A 177 11.14 -8.48 2.78
N MET A 178 10.26 -7.56 3.08
CA MET A 178 10.55 -6.14 3.00
C MET A 178 9.97 -5.41 4.21
N TYR A 179 10.76 -4.52 4.78
CA TYR A 179 10.33 -3.53 5.76
C TYR A 179 10.21 -2.18 5.08
N SER A 180 9.11 -1.49 5.31
CA SER A 180 8.87 -0.15 4.74
C SER A 180 8.41 0.79 5.84
N GLN A 181 8.90 2.02 5.78
CA GLN A 181 8.47 3.10 6.65
C GLN A 181 7.97 4.27 5.80
N PHE A 182 6.87 4.88 6.25
CA PHE A 182 6.21 5.98 5.58
C PHE A 182 5.99 7.14 6.54
N ASP A 183 6.08 8.37 5.98
CA ASP A 183 5.78 9.63 6.63
C ASP A 183 4.64 10.36 5.92
#